data_0be5285a89115a1a9579c434e644e128
#
_entry.id   0be5285a89115a1a9579c434e644e128
#
_cell.length_a   1.000
_cell.length_b   1.000
_cell.length_c   1.000
_cell.angle_alpha   90.00
_cell.angle_beta   90.00
_cell.angle_gamma   90.00
#
_symmetry.space_group_name_H-M   'P 1'
#
loop_
_entity.id
_entity.type
_entity.pdbx_description
1 polymer ?
#
loop_
_entity_poly.entity_id
_entity_poly.type
_entity_poly.pdbx_seq_one_letter_code
_entity_poly.pdbx_strand_id
1 'polypeptide(L)'
;MNTHPPLFLHILSIATLFITGQVVAVDCNAVRAKYHCPAQKHQLHLSFDDGVSSVTPKILDILKREKIKATFLVLGNKIDCKKHKTGSKSLALCKQRFNTLKRIKREGHDIGSHSYEHYHHSKLNSTELKNTIVRSKILLEPFFTTTPSIFRLPYGDGWFNQKKAPQVMQALKKAGFEHLGWEMTAYDWNEKYQHGDQILDNVMNQLCGGKGRNGVVLFHDGVFENEHEGRVFTANNLARWIPQMRCAADFKPLLYFKKRQLKKK
;
A
#
# COMPACT_ATOMS: atom_id res chain seq x y z
N MET A 1 47.81 32.63 -56.47
CA MET A 1 46.35 32.47 -56.50
C MET A 1 46.03 31.15 -55.87
N ASN A 2 45.67 31.17 -54.52
CA ASN A 2 45.33 30.00 -53.79
C ASN A 2 43.84 29.94 -53.65
N THR A 3 43.22 28.92 -54.28
CA THR A 3 41.74 28.62 -54.14
C THR A 3 41.57 27.51 -53.16
N HIS A 4 40.94 27.82 -52.01
CA HIS A 4 40.49 26.84 -51.03
C HIS A 4 39.12 26.25 -51.47
N PRO A 5 38.89 24.93 -51.33
CA PRO A 5 37.56 24.35 -51.58
C PRO A 5 36.62 24.58 -50.38
N PRO A 6 35.29 24.64 -50.60
CA PRO A 6 34.33 24.87 -49.54
C PRO A 6 34.10 23.63 -48.68
N LEU A 7 34.05 23.85 -47.37
CA LEU A 7 33.73 22.85 -46.37
C LEU A 7 32.23 22.52 -46.39
N PHE A 8 31.85 21.32 -46.81
CA PHE A 8 30.46 20.82 -46.70
C PHE A 8 30.17 20.34 -45.27
N LEU A 9 29.38 21.08 -44.58
CA LEU A 9 28.85 20.72 -43.23
C LEU A 9 27.72 19.70 -43.41
N HIS A 10 27.99 18.41 -43.14
CA HIS A 10 26.95 17.41 -43.06
C HIS A 10 26.19 17.55 -41.73
N ILE A 11 24.99 18.08 -41.79
CA ILE A 11 24.07 18.08 -40.67
C ILE A 11 23.47 16.66 -40.52
N LEU A 12 24.00 15.92 -39.51
CA LEU A 12 23.43 14.63 -39.15
C LEU A 12 22.10 14.85 -38.41
N SER A 13 21.00 14.62 -39.09
CA SER A 13 19.67 14.68 -38.52
C SER A 13 19.43 13.44 -37.64
N ILE A 14 19.54 13.59 -36.32
CA ILE A 14 19.22 12.54 -35.38
C ILE A 14 17.67 12.46 -35.29
N ALA A 15 17.10 11.54 -36.00
CA ALA A 15 15.68 11.21 -35.87
C ALA A 15 15.46 10.50 -34.51
N THR A 16 14.97 11.23 -33.52
CA THR A 16 14.52 10.68 -32.25
C THR A 16 13.26 9.85 -32.49
N LEU A 17 13.42 8.53 -32.50
CA LEU A 17 12.31 7.59 -32.58
C LEU A 17 11.54 7.62 -31.28
N PHE A 18 10.45 8.37 -31.23
CA PHE A 18 9.47 8.29 -30.15
C PHE A 18 8.73 6.95 -30.27
N ILE A 19 9.18 5.94 -29.53
CA ILE A 19 8.40 4.71 -29.35
C ILE A 19 7.23 5.09 -28.45
N THR A 20 6.10 5.47 -29.07
CA THR A 20 4.84 5.60 -28.38
C THR A 20 4.37 4.19 -28.01
N GLY A 21 4.70 3.73 -26.80
CA GLY A 21 4.13 2.52 -26.24
C GLY A 21 2.59 2.68 -26.25
N GLN A 22 1.92 2.03 -27.16
CA GLN A 22 0.46 1.97 -27.15
C GLN A 22 0.03 1.31 -25.85
N VAL A 23 -0.57 2.10 -24.96
CA VAL A 23 -1.27 1.56 -23.79
C VAL A 23 -2.51 0.86 -24.36
N VAL A 24 -2.46 -0.47 -24.43
CA VAL A 24 -3.64 -1.27 -24.81
C VAL A 24 -4.73 -0.94 -23.80
N ALA A 25 -5.80 -0.33 -24.26
CA ALA A 25 -6.94 0.01 -23.40
C ALA A 25 -7.56 -1.29 -22.88
N VAL A 26 -7.85 -1.34 -21.58
CA VAL A 26 -8.51 -2.50 -20.95
C VAL A 26 -9.95 -2.55 -21.45
N ASP A 27 -10.36 -3.70 -22.01
CA ASP A 27 -11.77 -3.96 -22.33
C ASP A 27 -12.56 -4.22 -21.04
N CYS A 28 -13.23 -3.20 -20.57
CA CYS A 28 -14.04 -3.28 -19.36
C CYS A 28 -15.25 -4.22 -19.50
N ASN A 29 -15.79 -4.43 -20.70
CA ASN A 29 -16.89 -5.38 -20.88
C ASN A 29 -16.40 -6.81 -20.67
N ALA A 30 -15.27 -7.16 -21.28
CA ALA A 30 -14.64 -8.48 -21.07
C ALA A 30 -14.25 -8.70 -19.59
N VAL A 31 -13.65 -7.70 -18.92
CA VAL A 31 -13.31 -7.78 -17.49
C VAL A 31 -14.56 -7.99 -16.64
N ARG A 32 -15.62 -7.23 -16.85
CA ARG A 32 -16.86 -7.36 -16.09
C ARG A 32 -17.57 -8.67 -16.32
N ALA A 33 -17.56 -9.19 -17.56
CA ALA A 33 -18.10 -10.51 -17.89
C ALA A 33 -17.30 -11.61 -17.18
N LYS A 34 -15.95 -11.57 -17.24
CA LYS A 34 -15.07 -12.55 -16.57
C LYS A 34 -15.39 -12.71 -15.09
N TYR A 35 -15.61 -11.61 -14.36
CA TYR A 35 -15.80 -11.63 -12.90
C TYR A 35 -17.27 -11.48 -12.49
N HIS A 36 -18.21 -11.52 -13.41
CA HIS A 36 -19.65 -11.36 -13.16
C HIS A 36 -19.97 -10.07 -12.37
N CYS A 37 -19.29 -8.96 -12.72
CA CYS A 37 -19.46 -7.70 -12.02
C CYS A 37 -20.82 -7.06 -12.32
N PRO A 38 -21.51 -6.49 -11.30
CA PRO A 38 -22.77 -5.78 -11.51
C PRO A 38 -22.59 -4.52 -12.35
N ALA A 39 -23.70 -4.00 -12.93
CA ALA A 39 -23.65 -2.77 -13.73
C ALA A 39 -23.14 -1.57 -12.92
N GLN A 40 -23.55 -1.46 -11.66
CA GLN A 40 -23.08 -0.40 -10.76
C GLN A 40 -21.68 -0.70 -10.25
N LYS A 41 -20.81 0.31 -10.34
CA LYS A 41 -19.46 0.21 -9.76
C LYS A 41 -19.48 0.22 -8.24
N HIS A 42 -18.61 -0.59 -7.68
CA HIS A 42 -18.30 -0.58 -6.26
C HIS A 42 -17.40 0.61 -5.88
N GLN A 43 -17.17 0.79 -4.57
CA GLN A 43 -16.25 1.78 -4.05
C GLN A 43 -15.08 1.05 -3.39
N LEU A 44 -13.84 1.40 -3.76
CA LEU A 44 -12.64 0.69 -3.39
C LEU A 44 -11.61 1.63 -2.80
N HIS A 45 -10.92 1.19 -1.75
CA HIS A 45 -9.73 1.85 -1.20
C HIS A 45 -8.58 0.86 -1.10
N LEU A 46 -7.40 1.24 -1.58
CA LEU A 46 -6.21 0.40 -1.48
C LEU A 46 -5.47 0.67 -0.17
N SER A 47 -5.05 -0.38 0.50
CA SER A 47 -4.15 -0.28 1.65
C SER A 47 -3.01 -1.27 1.55
N PHE A 48 -1.84 -0.87 2.08
CA PHE A 48 -0.59 -1.63 2.01
C PHE A 48 0.00 -1.77 3.41
N ASP A 49 0.31 -3.00 3.82
CA ASP A 49 0.84 -3.33 5.13
C ASP A 49 2.33 -3.72 5.03
N ASP A 50 3.00 -3.80 6.19
CA ASP A 50 4.38 -4.24 6.39
C ASP A 50 5.48 -3.32 5.83
N GLY A 51 5.11 -2.20 5.20
CA GLY A 51 6.08 -1.22 4.70
C GLY A 51 6.74 -0.40 5.83
N VAL A 52 7.61 0.46 5.46
CA VAL A 52 8.08 0.92 4.16
C VAL A 52 9.19 -0.01 3.65
N SER A 53 9.14 -0.40 2.39
CA SER A 53 10.09 -1.33 1.78
C SER A 53 10.80 -0.75 0.55
N SER A 54 11.67 -1.56 -0.06
CA SER A 54 12.38 -1.20 -1.31
C SER A 54 11.44 -1.01 -2.52
N VAL A 55 10.24 -1.60 -2.51
CA VAL A 55 9.27 -1.49 -3.61
C VAL A 55 8.21 -0.42 -3.40
N THR A 56 8.10 0.13 -2.20
CA THR A 56 7.14 1.22 -1.90
C THR A 56 7.28 2.41 -2.86
N PRO A 57 8.49 2.86 -3.25
CA PRO A 57 8.65 3.94 -4.23
C PRO A 57 7.98 3.64 -5.58
N LYS A 58 8.10 2.40 -6.08
CA LYS A 58 7.47 1.96 -7.33
C LYS A 58 5.94 1.96 -7.22
N ILE A 59 5.40 1.50 -6.08
CA ILE A 59 3.96 1.54 -5.82
C ILE A 59 3.46 3.00 -5.83
N LEU A 60 4.20 3.93 -5.20
CA LEU A 60 3.86 5.35 -5.20
C LEU A 60 3.85 5.95 -6.61
N ASP A 61 4.82 5.58 -7.48
CA ASP A 61 4.84 6.03 -8.88
C ASP A 61 3.60 5.58 -9.64
N ILE A 62 3.17 4.34 -9.42
CA ILE A 62 1.95 3.78 -10.00
C ILE A 62 0.72 4.52 -9.49
N LEU A 63 0.57 4.67 -8.17
CA LEU A 63 -0.57 5.36 -7.56
C LEU A 63 -0.68 6.83 -8.02
N LYS A 64 0.47 7.51 -8.16
CA LYS A 64 0.55 8.89 -8.68
C LYS A 64 0.04 8.96 -10.13
N ARG A 65 0.54 8.09 -11.01
CA ARG A 65 0.10 8.00 -12.41
C ARG A 65 -1.38 7.73 -12.51
N GLU A 66 -1.89 6.81 -11.68
CA GLU A 66 -3.29 6.41 -11.63
C GLU A 66 -4.18 7.39 -10.87
N LYS A 67 -3.63 8.46 -10.26
CA LYS A 67 -4.34 9.45 -9.43
C LYS A 67 -5.14 8.82 -8.29
N ILE A 68 -4.58 7.77 -7.67
CA ILE A 68 -5.17 7.05 -6.54
C ILE A 68 -4.49 7.47 -5.25
N LYS A 69 -5.29 7.70 -4.20
CA LYS A 69 -4.80 7.82 -2.82
C LYS A 69 -5.06 6.50 -2.09
N ALA A 70 -4.05 6.05 -1.37
CA ALA A 70 -4.04 4.79 -0.63
C ALA A 70 -3.66 5.01 0.83
N THR A 71 -3.76 3.97 1.66
CA THR A 71 -3.28 3.97 3.05
C THR A 71 -2.09 3.02 3.19
N PHE A 72 -1.05 3.49 3.88
CA PHE A 72 0.12 2.69 4.22
C PHE A 72 0.16 2.45 5.74
N LEU A 73 0.12 1.18 6.15
CA LEU A 73 0.21 0.75 7.54
C LEU A 73 1.64 0.32 7.81
N VAL A 74 2.39 1.17 8.48
CA VAL A 74 3.85 1.11 8.57
C VAL A 74 4.29 0.38 9.83
N LEU A 75 5.24 -0.56 9.71
CA LEU A 75 5.94 -1.14 10.84
C LEU A 75 6.96 -0.17 11.42
N GLY A 76 6.86 0.13 12.71
CA GLY A 76 7.75 1.09 13.38
C GLY A 76 9.22 0.70 13.31
N ASN A 77 9.53 -0.60 13.38
CA ASN A 77 10.90 -1.11 13.30
C ASN A 77 11.58 -0.82 11.94
N LYS A 78 10.82 -0.67 10.85
CA LYS A 78 11.34 -0.34 9.51
C LYS A 78 11.95 1.05 9.45
N ILE A 79 11.53 1.96 10.33
CA ILE A 79 11.94 3.37 10.35
C ILE A 79 12.66 3.77 11.65
N ASP A 80 12.91 2.86 12.57
CA ASP A 80 13.67 3.10 13.79
C ASP A 80 15.18 3.10 13.48
N CYS A 81 15.66 4.22 12.94
CA CYS A 81 17.06 4.33 12.54
C CYS A 81 18.04 4.38 13.71
N LYS A 82 17.56 4.65 14.93
CA LYS A 82 18.42 4.70 16.14
C LYS A 82 18.97 3.33 16.54
N LYS A 83 18.33 2.24 16.10
CA LYS A 83 18.79 0.87 16.38
C LYS A 83 20.02 0.46 15.54
N HIS A 84 20.42 1.24 14.54
CA HIS A 84 21.49 0.89 13.60
C HIS A 84 22.79 1.66 13.89
N LYS A 85 23.94 0.98 13.69
CA LYS A 85 25.27 1.60 13.82
C LYS A 85 25.51 2.65 12.75
N THR A 86 26.14 3.76 13.15
CA THR A 86 26.58 4.80 12.23
C THR A 86 27.46 4.19 11.09
N GLY A 87 27.22 4.62 9.85
CA GLY A 87 27.94 4.13 8.67
C GLY A 87 27.48 2.77 8.14
N SER A 88 26.56 2.05 8.83
CA SER A 88 26.09 0.75 8.37
C SER A 88 25.15 0.84 7.17
N LYS A 89 25.13 -0.24 6.36
CA LYS A 89 24.15 -0.40 5.27
C LYS A 89 22.70 -0.35 5.78
N SER A 90 22.44 -0.92 6.95
CA SER A 90 21.13 -0.90 7.58
C SER A 90 20.68 0.51 7.96
N LEU A 91 21.58 1.38 8.42
CA LEU A 91 21.27 2.79 8.67
C LEU A 91 20.95 3.54 7.37
N ALA A 92 21.71 3.29 6.30
CA ALA A 92 21.45 3.89 4.99
C ALA A 92 20.07 3.49 4.46
N LEU A 93 19.71 2.21 4.54
CA LEU A 93 18.41 1.69 4.15
C LEU A 93 17.28 2.29 5.01
N CYS A 94 17.46 2.38 6.33
CA CYS A 94 16.49 3.02 7.21
C CYS A 94 16.24 4.49 6.82
N LYS A 95 17.29 5.25 6.49
CA LYS A 95 17.17 6.64 6.02
C LYS A 95 16.41 6.74 4.69
N GLN A 96 16.63 5.79 3.76
CA GLN A 96 15.85 5.72 2.52
C GLN A 96 14.37 5.48 2.79
N ARG A 97 14.02 4.55 3.68
CA ARG A 97 12.64 4.28 4.11
C ARG A 97 11.99 5.50 4.75
N PHE A 98 12.74 6.22 5.58
CA PHE A 98 12.26 7.45 6.19
C PHE A 98 11.95 8.54 5.14
N ASN A 99 12.77 8.66 4.09
CA ASN A 99 12.49 9.56 2.97
C ASN A 99 11.28 9.10 2.14
N THR A 100 11.10 7.79 1.98
CA THR A 100 9.90 7.23 1.33
C THR A 100 8.65 7.51 2.16
N LEU A 101 8.71 7.41 3.48
CA LEU A 101 7.60 7.78 4.38
C LEU A 101 7.22 9.27 4.25
N LYS A 102 8.21 10.17 4.17
CA LYS A 102 7.97 11.59 3.86
C LYS A 102 7.29 11.77 2.49
N ARG A 103 7.67 10.95 1.50
CA ARG A 103 7.08 10.97 0.17
C ARG A 103 5.61 10.53 0.21
N ILE A 104 5.27 9.45 0.94
CA ILE A 104 3.89 9.00 1.14
C ILE A 104 3.02 10.15 1.63
N LYS A 105 3.46 10.85 2.69
CA LYS A 105 2.74 11.99 3.26
C LYS A 105 2.60 13.15 2.27
N ARG A 106 3.69 13.53 1.60
CA ARG A 106 3.71 14.65 0.64
C ARG A 106 2.81 14.39 -0.57
N GLU A 107 2.69 13.15 -1.00
CA GLU A 107 1.83 12.76 -2.11
C GLU A 107 0.36 12.59 -1.69
N GLY A 108 0.01 12.84 -0.41
CA GLY A 108 -1.36 12.87 0.10
C GLY A 108 -1.98 11.47 0.27
N HIS A 109 -1.15 10.48 0.56
CA HIS A 109 -1.61 9.17 1.02
C HIS A 109 -1.81 9.17 2.53
N ASP A 110 -2.67 8.27 3.03
CA ASP A 110 -2.84 8.10 4.47
C ASP A 110 -1.73 7.21 5.05
N ILE A 111 -1.32 7.54 6.29
CA ILE A 111 -0.31 6.80 7.04
C ILE A 111 -0.90 6.40 8.36
N GLY A 112 -0.78 5.11 8.69
CA GLY A 112 -1.12 4.53 9.97
C GLY A 112 -0.02 3.62 10.49
N SER A 113 -0.23 3.10 11.71
CA SER A 113 0.68 2.15 12.32
C SER A 113 0.26 0.71 12.04
N HIS A 114 1.26 -0.17 11.77
CA HIS A 114 1.10 -1.63 11.77
C HIS A 114 1.82 -2.27 12.96
N SER A 115 1.88 -1.58 14.09
CA SER A 115 2.67 -1.88 15.28
C SER A 115 4.17 -1.57 15.13
N TYR A 116 4.95 -1.81 16.19
CA TYR A 116 6.40 -1.70 16.11
C TYR A 116 7.03 -2.94 15.46
N GLU A 117 6.58 -4.12 15.90
CA GLU A 117 6.95 -5.43 15.37
C GLU A 117 5.67 -6.21 15.06
N HIS A 118 5.74 -7.08 14.09
CA HIS A 118 4.58 -7.80 13.55
C HIS A 118 4.18 -9.02 14.43
N TYR A 119 3.93 -8.77 15.74
CA TYR A 119 3.55 -9.83 16.69
C TYR A 119 2.04 -10.08 16.73
N HIS A 120 1.65 -11.28 17.15
CA HIS A 120 0.28 -11.57 17.56
C HIS A 120 -0.04 -10.84 18.86
N HIS A 121 -0.82 -9.76 18.79
CA HIS A 121 -1.09 -8.88 19.91
C HIS A 121 -1.87 -9.54 21.05
N SER A 122 -2.71 -10.54 20.75
CA SER A 122 -3.46 -11.30 21.76
C SER A 122 -2.57 -12.19 22.63
N LYS A 123 -1.35 -12.50 22.16
CA LYS A 123 -0.37 -13.34 22.87
C LYS A 123 0.59 -12.53 23.74
N LEU A 124 0.57 -11.20 23.64
CA LEU A 124 1.45 -10.31 24.39
C LEU A 124 0.88 -10.05 25.80
N ASN A 125 1.75 -9.97 26.80
CA ASN A 125 1.36 -9.48 28.10
C ASN A 125 1.09 -7.95 28.04
N SER A 126 0.53 -7.39 29.10
CA SER A 126 0.09 -5.97 29.11
C SER A 126 1.23 -4.97 28.85
N THR A 127 2.44 -5.27 29.33
CA THR A 127 3.62 -4.42 29.14
C THR A 127 4.12 -4.48 27.70
N GLU A 128 4.26 -5.68 27.13
CA GLU A 128 4.67 -5.90 25.75
C GLU A 128 3.67 -5.26 24.77
N LEU A 129 2.36 -5.49 25.00
CA LEU A 129 1.29 -4.93 24.19
C LEU A 129 1.34 -3.39 24.20
N LYS A 130 1.49 -2.76 25.36
CA LYS A 130 1.66 -1.32 25.47
C LYS A 130 2.91 -0.85 24.74
N ASN A 131 4.05 -1.53 24.93
CA ASN A 131 5.32 -1.13 24.36
C ASN A 131 5.29 -1.14 22.81
N THR A 132 4.79 -2.21 22.19
CA THR A 132 4.74 -2.30 20.72
C THR A 132 3.85 -1.21 20.12
N ILE A 133 2.71 -0.89 20.77
CA ILE A 133 1.79 0.15 20.33
C ILE A 133 2.40 1.55 20.52
N VAL A 134 2.91 1.86 21.73
CA VAL A 134 3.43 3.19 22.06
C VAL A 134 4.71 3.49 21.29
N ARG A 135 5.61 2.51 21.16
CA ARG A 135 6.87 2.70 20.41
C ARG A 135 6.61 3.01 18.94
N SER A 136 5.66 2.32 18.31
CA SER A 136 5.25 2.65 16.94
C SER A 136 4.62 4.03 16.83
N LYS A 137 3.81 4.43 17.84
CA LYS A 137 3.22 5.76 17.89
C LYS A 137 4.28 6.86 17.90
N ILE A 138 5.24 6.78 18.81
CA ILE A 138 6.31 7.78 18.95
C ILE A 138 7.08 7.98 17.64
N LEU A 139 7.36 6.88 16.92
CA LEU A 139 8.11 6.94 15.67
C LEU A 139 7.30 7.51 14.50
N LEU A 140 5.99 7.20 14.47
CA LEU A 140 5.12 7.51 13.33
C LEU A 140 4.28 8.78 13.54
N GLU A 141 4.17 9.30 14.76
CA GLU A 141 3.31 10.45 15.09
C GLU A 141 3.51 11.67 14.19
N PRO A 142 4.76 12.05 13.78
CA PRO A 142 4.96 13.17 12.87
C PRO A 142 4.40 12.94 11.46
N PHE A 143 4.07 11.69 11.13
CA PHE A 143 3.62 11.28 9.80
C PHE A 143 2.13 10.97 9.73
N PHE A 144 1.44 10.76 10.85
CA PHE A 144 0.01 10.48 10.82
C PHE A 144 -0.78 11.56 10.09
N THR A 145 -1.79 11.13 9.36
CA THR A 145 -2.60 11.97 8.46
C THR A 145 -4.08 11.96 8.81
N THR A 146 -4.49 11.14 9.78
CA THR A 146 -5.88 11.04 10.21
C THR A 146 -6.05 11.36 11.70
N THR A 147 -7.25 11.81 12.07
CA THR A 147 -7.66 12.02 13.46
C THR A 147 -8.97 11.30 13.70
N PRO A 148 -9.03 10.32 14.63
CA PRO A 148 -7.90 9.71 15.33
C PRO A 148 -6.92 9.01 14.37
N SER A 149 -5.66 8.83 14.82
CA SER A 149 -4.66 8.09 14.05
C SER A 149 -5.09 6.64 13.87
N ILE A 150 -4.78 6.07 12.72
CA ILE A 150 -5.17 4.70 12.40
C ILE A 150 -4.07 3.70 12.76
N PHE A 151 -4.53 2.51 13.17
CA PHE A 151 -3.71 1.35 13.47
C PHE A 151 -4.35 0.11 12.83
N ARG A 152 -3.57 -0.72 12.19
CA ARG A 152 -4.03 -2.06 11.79
C ARG A 152 -3.27 -3.11 12.58
N LEU A 153 -4.03 -3.99 13.22
CA LEU A 153 -3.46 -5.09 13.98
C LEU A 153 -2.86 -6.13 13.04
N PRO A 154 -1.58 -6.53 13.22
CA PRO A 154 -1.00 -7.67 12.54
C PRO A 154 -1.90 -8.89 12.62
N TYR A 155 -2.07 -9.62 11.52
CA TYR A 155 -2.98 -10.76 11.37
C TYR A 155 -4.47 -10.45 11.67
N GLY A 156 -4.85 -9.20 11.93
CA GLY A 156 -6.16 -8.86 12.48
C GLY A 156 -6.36 -9.36 13.91
N ASP A 157 -5.28 -9.75 14.59
CA ASP A 157 -5.31 -10.39 15.90
C ASP A 157 -5.72 -9.39 17.00
N GLY A 158 -6.77 -9.73 17.75
CA GLY A 158 -7.44 -8.82 18.67
C GLY A 158 -8.63 -8.07 18.04
N TRP A 159 -8.73 -7.99 16.72
CA TRP A 159 -9.90 -7.49 16.02
C TRP A 159 -10.89 -8.62 15.67
N PHE A 160 -10.42 -9.67 15.03
CA PHE A 160 -11.27 -10.84 14.72
C PHE A 160 -11.73 -11.60 15.97
N ASN A 161 -10.95 -11.53 17.05
CA ASN A 161 -11.18 -12.25 18.30
C ASN A 161 -11.41 -11.30 19.49
N GLN A 162 -12.07 -10.16 19.30
CA GLN A 162 -12.29 -9.12 20.31
C GLN A 162 -12.86 -9.67 21.64
N LYS A 163 -13.75 -10.64 21.59
CA LYS A 163 -14.34 -11.26 22.80
C LYS A 163 -13.31 -12.05 23.61
N LYS A 164 -12.30 -12.65 22.94
CA LYS A 164 -11.23 -13.44 23.58
C LYS A 164 -10.05 -12.57 24.02
N ALA A 165 -9.80 -11.47 23.34
CA ALA A 165 -8.70 -10.57 23.60
C ALA A 165 -9.13 -9.09 23.66
N PRO A 166 -10.07 -8.71 24.55
CA PRO A 166 -10.62 -7.35 24.63
C PRO A 166 -9.56 -6.32 25.01
N GLN A 167 -8.51 -6.76 25.71
CA GLN A 167 -7.38 -5.89 26.12
C GLN A 167 -6.65 -5.27 24.92
N VAL A 168 -6.61 -5.95 23.77
CA VAL A 168 -5.92 -5.44 22.57
C VAL A 168 -6.61 -4.19 22.03
N MET A 169 -7.92 -4.25 21.81
CA MET A 169 -8.68 -3.09 21.32
C MET A 169 -8.73 -1.96 22.36
N GLN A 170 -8.75 -2.30 23.66
CA GLN A 170 -8.67 -1.30 24.73
C GLN A 170 -7.32 -0.58 24.75
N ALA A 171 -6.21 -1.32 24.52
CA ALA A 171 -4.88 -0.74 24.46
C ALA A 171 -4.73 0.23 23.28
N LEU A 172 -5.27 -0.11 22.10
CA LEU A 172 -5.31 0.80 20.95
C LEU A 172 -6.08 2.08 21.28
N LYS A 173 -7.28 1.96 21.85
CA LYS A 173 -8.11 3.10 22.25
C LYS A 173 -7.39 4.00 23.26
N LYS A 174 -6.77 3.41 24.30
CA LYS A 174 -5.97 4.15 25.32
C LYS A 174 -4.79 4.88 24.69
N ALA A 175 -4.18 4.32 23.63
CA ALA A 175 -3.10 4.97 22.89
C ALA A 175 -3.59 6.04 21.89
N GLY A 176 -4.90 6.24 21.74
CA GLY A 176 -5.49 7.23 20.83
C GLY A 176 -5.58 6.76 19.39
N PHE A 177 -5.57 5.44 19.15
CA PHE A 177 -5.73 4.86 17.83
C PHE A 177 -7.16 4.38 17.56
N GLU A 178 -7.53 4.43 16.28
CA GLU A 178 -8.68 3.73 15.71
C GLU A 178 -8.19 2.57 14.87
N HIS A 179 -8.78 1.38 15.04
CA HIS A 179 -8.43 0.23 14.21
C HIS A 179 -9.00 0.37 12.80
N LEU A 180 -8.15 0.15 11.77
CA LEU A 180 -8.55 0.05 10.38
C LEU A 180 -8.57 -1.42 9.94
N GLY A 181 -9.77 -1.99 9.80
CA GLY A 181 -9.97 -3.30 9.20
C GLY A 181 -9.87 -3.31 7.67
N TRP A 182 -10.30 -4.41 7.07
CA TRP A 182 -10.45 -4.56 5.62
C TRP A 182 -11.68 -5.40 5.29
N GLU A 183 -12.24 -5.18 4.13
CA GLU A 183 -13.37 -5.93 3.60
C GLU A 183 -12.92 -7.01 2.60
N MET A 184 -11.79 -6.79 1.94
CA MET A 184 -11.23 -7.69 0.93
C MET A 184 -9.74 -7.89 1.15
N THR A 185 -9.22 -9.07 0.80
CA THR A 185 -7.78 -9.35 0.84
C THR A 185 -7.28 -9.85 -0.51
N ALA A 186 -6.12 -9.33 -0.91
CA ALA A 186 -5.44 -9.72 -2.13
C ALA A 186 -4.75 -11.10 -1.99
N TYR A 187 -4.43 -11.52 -0.76
CA TYR A 187 -3.61 -12.70 -0.44
C TYR A 187 -2.22 -12.65 -1.09
N ASP A 188 -1.69 -11.46 -1.34
CA ASP A 188 -0.42 -11.23 -2.02
C ASP A 188 0.82 -11.62 -1.19
N TRP A 189 0.62 -11.85 0.11
CA TRP A 189 1.62 -12.43 1.01
C TRP A 189 1.82 -13.94 0.81
N ASN A 190 0.87 -14.65 0.19
CA ASN A 190 0.95 -16.09 -0.02
C ASN A 190 1.52 -16.39 -1.42
N GLU A 191 2.67 -17.03 -1.44
CA GLU A 191 3.43 -17.36 -2.65
C GLU A 191 2.62 -18.13 -3.69
N LYS A 192 1.68 -18.98 -3.25
CA LYS A 192 0.84 -19.74 -4.17
C LYS A 192 -0.02 -18.87 -5.10
N TYR A 193 -0.24 -17.59 -4.76
CA TYR A 193 -0.98 -16.64 -5.59
C TYR A 193 -0.07 -15.71 -6.39
N GLN A 194 1.25 -15.79 -6.20
CA GLN A 194 2.20 -14.90 -6.86
C GLN A 194 2.56 -15.40 -8.28
N HIS A 195 1.54 -15.69 -9.08
CA HIS A 195 1.69 -16.04 -10.48
C HIS A 195 0.48 -15.57 -11.29
N GLY A 196 0.68 -15.26 -12.57
CA GLY A 196 -0.38 -14.78 -13.47
C GLY A 196 -1.19 -13.64 -12.87
N ASP A 197 -2.50 -13.77 -12.84
CA ASP A 197 -3.46 -12.79 -12.29
C ASP A 197 -4.14 -13.25 -10.98
N GLN A 198 -3.64 -14.27 -10.30
CA GLN A 198 -4.30 -14.86 -9.13
C GLN A 198 -4.60 -13.83 -8.03
N ILE A 199 -3.67 -12.89 -7.79
CA ILE A 199 -3.87 -11.81 -6.81
C ILE A 199 -5.01 -10.87 -7.26
N LEU A 200 -5.04 -10.50 -8.53
CA LEU A 200 -6.15 -9.73 -9.10
C LEU A 200 -7.47 -10.51 -9.03
N ASP A 201 -7.45 -11.81 -9.40
CA ASP A 201 -8.63 -12.67 -9.35
C ASP A 201 -9.21 -12.76 -7.94
N ASN A 202 -8.35 -12.86 -6.89
CA ASN A 202 -8.76 -12.82 -5.50
C ASN A 202 -9.52 -11.52 -5.14
N VAL A 203 -9.00 -10.37 -5.59
CA VAL A 203 -9.67 -9.08 -5.34
C VAL A 203 -10.95 -8.95 -6.12
N MET A 204 -10.94 -9.25 -7.43
CA MET A 204 -12.08 -9.08 -8.32
C MET A 204 -13.24 -10.02 -7.96
N ASN A 205 -12.96 -11.26 -7.57
CA ASN A 205 -13.98 -12.22 -7.12
C ASN A 205 -14.66 -11.76 -5.83
N GLN A 206 -13.93 -11.12 -4.90
CA GLN A 206 -14.51 -10.55 -3.69
C GLN A 206 -15.27 -9.24 -3.99
N LEU A 207 -14.78 -8.45 -4.95
CA LEU A 207 -15.40 -7.19 -5.36
C LEU A 207 -16.72 -7.40 -6.09
N CYS A 208 -16.77 -8.36 -7.01
CA CYS A 208 -17.91 -8.58 -7.91
C CYS A 208 -18.78 -9.77 -7.51
N GLY A 209 -18.22 -10.78 -6.80
CA GLY A 209 -18.93 -12.02 -6.47
C GLY A 209 -20.07 -11.83 -5.46
N GLY A 210 -21.16 -12.57 -5.62
CA GLY A 210 -22.32 -12.53 -4.75
C GLY A 210 -22.98 -11.15 -4.70
N LYS A 211 -23.12 -10.58 -3.49
CA LYS A 211 -23.63 -9.20 -3.31
C LYS A 211 -22.60 -8.12 -3.62
N GLY A 212 -21.37 -8.49 -3.99
CA GLY A 212 -20.23 -7.61 -4.14
C GLY A 212 -19.83 -6.93 -2.83
N ARG A 213 -18.67 -6.30 -2.81
CA ARG A 213 -18.16 -5.60 -1.62
C ARG A 213 -17.68 -4.19 -1.97
N ASN A 214 -17.96 -3.28 -1.06
CA ASN A 214 -17.32 -1.96 -1.04
C ASN A 214 -16.37 -1.92 0.16
N GLY A 215 -15.23 -1.31 0.03
CA GLY A 215 -14.38 -1.14 1.20
C GLY A 215 -12.89 -1.09 0.92
N VAL A 216 -12.14 -1.44 1.94
CA VAL A 216 -10.69 -1.43 1.94
C VAL A 216 -10.16 -2.80 1.48
N VAL A 217 -9.24 -2.78 0.53
CA VAL A 217 -8.50 -3.97 0.11
C VAL A 217 -7.15 -3.99 0.80
N LEU A 218 -6.83 -5.14 1.39
CA LEU A 218 -5.54 -5.43 2.00
C LEU A 218 -4.57 -5.96 0.95
N PHE A 219 -3.52 -5.20 0.69
CA PHE A 219 -2.27 -5.57 0.03
C PHE A 219 -1.11 -5.39 1.00
N HIS A 220 0.09 -5.79 0.58
CA HIS A 220 1.32 -5.55 1.30
C HIS A 220 2.37 -4.91 0.37
N ASP A 221 3.13 -3.95 0.89
CA ASP A 221 4.31 -3.40 0.22
C ASP A 221 5.62 -3.88 0.84
N GLY A 222 5.56 -4.46 2.04
CA GLY A 222 6.67 -5.03 2.77
C GLY A 222 6.57 -6.54 3.01
N VAL A 223 7.66 -7.08 3.57
CA VAL A 223 7.75 -8.41 4.16
C VAL A 223 8.20 -8.22 5.59
N PHE A 224 7.41 -8.67 6.56
CA PHE A 224 7.71 -8.38 7.97
C PHE A 224 8.88 -9.21 8.49
N GLU A 225 9.06 -10.44 8.00
CA GLU A 225 10.17 -11.34 8.38
C GLU A 225 11.51 -10.87 7.83
N ASN A 226 11.51 -10.12 6.73
CA ASN A 226 12.73 -9.65 6.08
C ASN A 226 12.73 -8.14 5.90
N GLU A 227 13.62 -7.46 6.61
CA GLU A 227 13.74 -6.00 6.53
C GLU A 227 14.15 -5.50 5.14
N HIS A 228 14.79 -6.33 4.32
CA HIS A 228 15.32 -5.92 3.02
C HIS A 228 14.35 -6.18 1.87
N GLU A 229 13.33 -6.98 2.09
CA GLU A 229 12.40 -7.39 1.03
C GLU A 229 11.13 -6.57 0.99
N GLY A 230 10.60 -6.40 -0.21
CA GLY A 230 9.28 -5.87 -0.50
C GLY A 230 8.48 -6.87 -1.31
N ARG A 231 7.18 -6.66 -1.39
CA ARG A 231 6.29 -7.49 -2.23
C ARG A 231 6.49 -7.16 -3.72
N VAL A 232 7.59 -7.69 -4.28
CA VAL A 232 8.03 -7.39 -5.65
C VAL A 232 6.98 -7.79 -6.67
N PHE A 233 6.33 -8.96 -6.50
CA PHE A 233 5.29 -9.42 -7.42
C PHE A 233 4.11 -8.45 -7.45
N THR A 234 3.61 -7.99 -6.28
CA THR A 234 2.55 -6.98 -6.17
C THR A 234 2.97 -5.68 -6.87
N ALA A 235 4.14 -5.14 -6.53
CA ALA A 235 4.63 -3.90 -7.11
C ALA A 235 4.83 -3.96 -8.63
N ASN A 236 5.22 -5.13 -9.17
CA ASN A 236 5.41 -5.30 -10.61
C ASN A 236 4.10 -5.36 -11.40
N ASN A 237 3.03 -5.86 -10.78
CA ASN A 237 1.78 -6.13 -11.45
C ASN A 237 0.69 -5.09 -11.16
N LEU A 238 0.81 -4.30 -10.10
CA LEU A 238 -0.20 -3.33 -9.67
C LEU A 238 -0.61 -2.37 -10.81
N ALA A 239 0.34 -1.95 -11.64
CA ALA A 239 0.08 -1.09 -12.81
C ALA A 239 -0.89 -1.73 -13.83
N ARG A 240 -0.85 -3.05 -13.96
CA ARG A 240 -1.71 -3.82 -14.86
C ARG A 240 -3.06 -4.17 -14.21
N TRP A 241 -3.08 -4.31 -12.89
CA TRP A 241 -4.31 -4.65 -12.15
C TRP A 241 -5.24 -3.46 -11.92
N ILE A 242 -4.71 -2.27 -11.64
CA ILE A 242 -5.52 -1.07 -11.35
C ILE A 242 -6.52 -0.76 -12.48
N PRO A 243 -6.13 -0.73 -13.78
CA PRO A 243 -7.08 -0.49 -14.86
C PRO A 243 -8.23 -1.51 -14.91
N GLN A 244 -7.95 -2.79 -14.62
CA GLN A 244 -8.96 -3.84 -14.55
C GLN A 244 -9.91 -3.64 -13.36
N MET A 245 -9.38 -3.32 -12.18
CA MET A 245 -10.21 -2.99 -11.01
C MET A 245 -11.11 -1.77 -11.28
N ARG A 246 -10.64 -0.77 -12.06
CA ARG A 246 -11.45 0.40 -12.47
C ARG A 246 -12.67 0.05 -13.28
N CYS A 247 -12.67 -1.08 -13.98
CA CYS A 247 -13.85 -1.53 -14.70
C CYS A 247 -15.02 -1.84 -13.76
N ALA A 248 -14.73 -2.27 -12.53
CA ALA A 248 -15.71 -2.70 -11.54
C ALA A 248 -15.85 -1.77 -10.33
N ALA A 249 -14.89 -0.85 -10.10
CA ALA A 249 -14.89 0.02 -8.93
C ALA A 249 -14.36 1.42 -9.20
N ASP A 250 -14.83 2.38 -8.41
CA ASP A 250 -14.22 3.70 -8.25
C ASP A 250 -13.32 3.72 -7.04
N PHE A 251 -12.10 4.19 -7.20
CA PHE A 251 -11.18 4.37 -6.08
C PHE A 251 -11.57 5.60 -5.26
N LYS A 252 -11.71 5.44 -3.95
CA LYS A 252 -12.07 6.49 -3.00
C LYS A 252 -11.00 6.65 -1.91
N PRO A 253 -10.79 7.87 -1.40
CA PRO A 253 -9.91 8.08 -0.24
C PRO A 253 -10.50 7.42 1.01
N LEU A 254 -9.64 7.12 2.01
CA LEU A 254 -10.07 6.47 3.25
C LEU A 254 -11.18 7.22 3.97
N LEU A 255 -11.14 8.54 3.97
CA LEU A 255 -12.16 9.39 4.61
C LEU A 255 -13.59 9.12 4.12
N TYR A 256 -13.75 8.68 2.86
CA TYR A 256 -15.06 8.28 2.32
C TYR A 256 -15.66 7.11 3.12
N PHE A 257 -14.86 6.12 3.47
CA PHE A 257 -15.30 4.94 4.22
C PHE A 257 -15.51 5.26 5.70
N LYS A 258 -14.65 6.05 6.32
CA LYS A 258 -14.81 6.52 7.71
C LYS A 258 -16.13 7.27 7.91
N LYS A 259 -16.50 8.19 7.01
CA LYS A 259 -17.77 8.92 7.07
C LYS A 259 -19.01 8.01 6.93
N ARG A 260 -18.92 6.92 6.17
CA ARG A 260 -20.04 5.95 6.03
C ARG A 260 -20.24 5.10 7.28
N GLN A 261 -19.17 4.75 7.98
CA GLN A 261 -19.26 4.01 9.25
C GLN A 261 -19.95 4.83 10.34
N LEU A 262 -19.69 6.15 10.39
CA LEU A 262 -20.34 7.07 11.35
C LEU A 262 -21.84 7.25 11.10
N LYS A 263 -22.29 7.12 9.83
CA LYS A 263 -23.73 7.23 9.50
C LYS A 263 -24.53 5.96 9.76
N LYS A 264 -23.86 4.83 10.08
CA LYS A 264 -24.51 3.54 10.38
C LYS A 264 -24.63 3.26 11.88
N LYS A 265 -24.06 4.10 12.72
CA LYS A 265 -24.21 4.15 14.19
C LYS A 265 -25.29 5.16 14.57
#